data_c64b8943106a187884a59f699a68285e
#
_entry.id   c64b8943106a187884a59f699a68285e
#
_cell.length_a   1.000
_cell.length_b   1.000
_cell.length_c   1.000
_cell.angle_alpha   90.00
_cell.angle_beta   90.00
_cell.angle_gamma   90.00
#
_symmetry.space_group_name_H-M   'P 1'
#
loop_
_entity.id
_entity.type
_entity.pdbx_description
1 polymer ?
#
loop_
_entity_poly.entity_id
_entity_poly.type
_entity_poly.pdbx_seq_one_letter_code
_entity_poly.pdbx_strand_id
1 'polypeptide(L)'
;VALLVARLAFVALYWAYYRDDWLSVIDIRDGGFIAWPGLVAALALGIWWGWRDREMRKPLGIALTVGILSWGFGNLAWHSFEQGTRLPEMALRDNQGRPVALEEYAGQPLVINLWATWCPPCRREMPVLADAQARESDTLFLFVNQGEGEGEINRFLEKAGLTLENVLLDSGGRLGQHVGSTALPTTLFYNADGRQVSSHLGELSHASLARALEKLKEEAAQ
;
A
#
# COMPACT_ATOMS: atom_id res chain seq x y z
N VAL A 1 -10.37 -17.64 -12.53
CA VAL A 1 -10.68 -18.36 -11.27
C VAL A 1 -9.66 -17.99 -10.18
N ALA A 2 -8.34 -18.12 -10.41
CA ALA A 2 -7.32 -17.84 -9.38
C ALA A 2 -7.45 -16.43 -8.76
N LEU A 3 -7.58 -15.38 -9.58
CA LEU A 3 -7.76 -14.01 -9.11
C LEU A 3 -9.08 -13.83 -8.33
N LEU A 4 -10.16 -14.48 -8.76
CA LEU A 4 -11.43 -14.44 -8.03
C LEU A 4 -11.31 -15.09 -6.65
N VAL A 5 -10.64 -16.24 -6.56
CA VAL A 5 -10.42 -16.91 -5.27
C VAL A 5 -9.52 -16.08 -4.36
N ALA A 6 -8.47 -15.47 -4.91
CA ALA A 6 -7.59 -14.57 -4.17
C ALA A 6 -8.34 -13.34 -3.61
N ARG A 7 -9.25 -12.74 -4.42
CA ARG A 7 -10.10 -11.62 -3.98
C ARG A 7 -11.12 -12.05 -2.94
N LEU A 8 -11.85 -13.14 -3.19
CA LEU A 8 -12.84 -13.64 -2.24
C LEU A 8 -12.22 -14.02 -0.89
N ALA A 9 -11.03 -14.60 -0.90
CA ALA A 9 -10.29 -14.89 0.34
C ALA A 9 -9.92 -13.62 1.10
N PHE A 10 -9.49 -12.56 0.40
CA PHE A 10 -9.23 -11.26 1.01
C PHE A 10 -10.49 -10.65 1.61
N VAL A 11 -11.57 -10.59 0.84
CA VAL A 11 -12.87 -10.06 1.31
C VAL A 11 -13.40 -10.84 2.51
N ALA A 12 -13.27 -12.17 2.50
CA ALA A 12 -13.71 -13.01 3.63
C ALA A 12 -12.89 -12.73 4.90
N LEU A 13 -11.57 -12.53 4.77
CA LEU A 13 -10.71 -12.23 5.92
C LEU A 13 -11.00 -10.84 6.50
N TYR A 14 -11.22 -9.87 5.63
CA TYR A 14 -11.49 -8.48 6.02
C TYR A 14 -12.97 -8.11 5.92
N TRP A 15 -13.88 -9.09 6.08
CA TRP A 15 -15.34 -8.93 5.93
C TRP A 15 -15.92 -7.74 6.72
N ALA A 16 -15.36 -7.45 7.90
CA ALA A 16 -15.81 -6.34 8.74
C ALA A 16 -15.79 -4.98 8.03
N TYR A 17 -14.91 -4.79 7.04
CA TYR A 17 -14.78 -3.55 6.28
C TYR A 17 -15.68 -3.50 5.03
N TYR A 18 -16.25 -4.65 4.60
CA TYR A 18 -17.09 -4.77 3.39
C TYR A 18 -18.58 -4.89 3.67
N ARG A 19 -18.95 -5.22 4.90
CA ARG A 19 -20.37 -5.47 5.26
C ARG A 19 -21.30 -4.28 5.07
N ASP A 20 -20.77 -3.05 5.22
CA ASP A 20 -21.54 -1.80 5.15
C ASP A 20 -21.57 -1.22 3.72
N ASP A 21 -20.63 -1.65 2.85
CA ASP A 21 -20.59 -1.32 1.42
C ASP A 21 -20.21 -2.56 0.59
N TRP A 22 -21.19 -3.38 0.26
CA TRP A 22 -21.00 -4.61 -0.51
C TRP A 22 -20.51 -4.37 -1.95
N LEU A 23 -20.69 -3.17 -2.54
CA LEU A 23 -20.19 -2.83 -3.87
C LEU A 23 -18.67 -2.72 -3.90
N SER A 24 -18.06 -2.37 -2.78
CA SER A 24 -16.61 -2.29 -2.65
C SER A 24 -15.91 -3.66 -2.77
N VAL A 25 -16.65 -4.77 -2.63
CA VAL A 25 -16.14 -6.14 -2.90
C VAL A 25 -15.63 -6.28 -4.34
N ILE A 26 -16.31 -5.64 -5.29
CA ILE A 26 -15.97 -5.71 -6.72
C ILE A 26 -14.86 -4.71 -7.09
N ASP A 27 -14.63 -3.71 -6.27
CA ASP A 27 -13.59 -2.71 -6.49
C ASP A 27 -12.21 -3.31 -6.21
N ILE A 28 -11.44 -3.52 -7.28
CA ILE A 28 -10.09 -4.14 -7.23
C ILE A 28 -8.96 -3.11 -7.19
N ARG A 29 -9.27 -1.81 -7.16
CA ARG A 29 -8.28 -0.72 -7.20
C ARG A 29 -7.42 -0.65 -5.95
N ASP A 30 -7.93 -1.18 -4.85
CA ASP A 30 -7.26 -1.25 -3.55
C ASP A 30 -6.17 -2.33 -3.46
N GLY A 31 -5.95 -3.12 -4.53
CA GLY A 31 -4.96 -4.20 -4.53
C GLY A 31 -5.23 -5.33 -3.53
N GLY A 32 -6.43 -5.41 -2.95
CA GLY A 32 -6.80 -6.37 -1.93
C GLY A 32 -6.94 -7.79 -2.46
N PHE A 33 -5.83 -8.54 -2.52
CA PHE A 33 -5.76 -9.94 -2.93
C PHE A 33 -4.87 -10.74 -1.98
N ILE A 34 -5.26 -11.99 -1.69
CA ILE A 34 -4.40 -12.95 -1.00
C ILE A 34 -3.88 -13.95 -2.04
N ALA A 35 -2.58 -13.93 -2.31
CA ALA A 35 -1.99 -14.69 -3.41
C ALA A 35 -2.09 -16.21 -3.22
N TRP A 36 -1.89 -16.73 -2.01
CA TRP A 36 -1.80 -18.17 -1.77
C TRP A 36 -3.11 -18.95 -2.07
N PRO A 37 -4.34 -18.48 -1.75
CA PRO A 37 -5.57 -19.18 -2.13
C PRO A 37 -5.77 -19.19 -3.65
N GLY A 38 -5.41 -18.10 -4.31
CA GLY A 38 -5.44 -18.00 -5.77
C GLY A 38 -4.48 -19.02 -6.41
N LEU A 39 -3.27 -19.15 -5.86
CA LEU A 39 -2.28 -20.12 -6.33
C LEU A 39 -2.77 -21.56 -6.15
N VAL A 40 -3.33 -21.89 -5.00
CA VAL A 40 -3.92 -23.22 -4.73
C VAL A 40 -5.04 -23.53 -5.72
N ALA A 41 -5.92 -22.56 -5.99
CA ALA A 41 -7.00 -22.73 -6.96
C ALA A 41 -6.46 -22.94 -8.39
N ALA A 42 -5.44 -22.20 -8.79
CA ALA A 42 -4.78 -22.37 -10.09
C ALA A 42 -4.15 -23.76 -10.24
N LEU A 43 -3.44 -24.22 -9.21
CA LEU A 43 -2.82 -25.55 -9.19
C LEU A 43 -3.87 -26.67 -9.23
N ALA A 44 -4.94 -26.57 -8.43
CA ALA A 44 -6.02 -27.55 -8.42
C ALA A 44 -6.70 -27.67 -9.79
N LEU A 45 -6.99 -26.54 -10.44
CA LEU A 45 -7.54 -26.51 -11.80
C LEU A 45 -6.57 -27.11 -12.83
N GLY A 46 -5.29 -26.78 -12.73
CA GLY A 46 -4.27 -27.33 -13.59
C GLY A 46 -4.14 -28.85 -13.47
N ILE A 47 -4.13 -29.38 -12.25
CA ILE A 47 -4.12 -30.81 -11.98
C ILE A 47 -5.38 -31.49 -12.54
N TRP A 48 -6.55 -30.90 -12.27
CA TRP A 48 -7.83 -31.42 -12.77
C TRP A 48 -7.89 -31.49 -14.29
N TRP A 49 -7.46 -30.45 -14.99
CA TRP A 49 -7.38 -30.43 -16.45
C TRP A 49 -6.32 -31.40 -16.98
N GLY A 50 -5.16 -31.50 -16.36
CA GLY A 50 -4.14 -32.47 -16.73
C GLY A 50 -4.58 -33.92 -16.54
N TRP A 51 -5.50 -34.21 -15.59
CA TRP A 51 -6.09 -35.53 -15.46
C TRP A 51 -7.09 -35.84 -16.58
N ARG A 52 -7.88 -34.82 -16.95
CA ARG A 52 -8.93 -34.98 -17.96
C ARG A 52 -8.38 -35.04 -19.39
N ASP A 53 -7.32 -34.31 -19.70
CA ASP A 53 -6.72 -34.23 -21.02
C ASP A 53 -5.21 -34.48 -20.95
N ARG A 54 -4.81 -35.63 -21.55
CA ARG A 54 -3.41 -36.05 -21.55
C ARG A 54 -2.51 -35.16 -22.42
N GLU A 55 -3.03 -34.56 -23.49
CA GLU A 55 -2.26 -33.72 -24.38
C GLU A 55 -1.88 -32.38 -23.70
N MET A 56 -2.72 -31.91 -22.78
CA MET A 56 -2.49 -30.68 -22.03
C MET A 56 -1.47 -30.81 -20.89
N ARG A 57 -1.04 -32.02 -20.50
CA ARG A 57 -0.13 -32.23 -19.36
C ARG A 57 1.21 -31.56 -19.52
N LYS A 58 1.84 -31.68 -20.71
CA LYS A 58 3.16 -31.09 -20.98
C LYS A 58 3.11 -29.56 -21.03
N PRO A 59 2.23 -28.91 -21.83
CA PRO A 59 2.18 -27.45 -21.88
C PRO A 59 1.76 -26.84 -20.54
N LEU A 60 0.84 -27.47 -19.81
CA LEU A 60 0.39 -27.02 -18.49
C LEU A 60 1.50 -27.13 -17.44
N GLY A 61 2.25 -28.23 -17.44
CA GLY A 61 3.41 -28.41 -16.57
C GLY A 61 4.49 -27.35 -16.81
N ILE A 62 4.80 -27.06 -18.08
CA ILE A 62 5.76 -26.00 -18.44
C ILE A 62 5.24 -24.64 -17.99
N ALA A 63 3.98 -24.30 -18.28
CA ALA A 63 3.39 -23.01 -17.92
C ALA A 63 3.38 -22.78 -16.39
N LEU A 64 3.02 -23.80 -15.62
CA LEU A 64 3.04 -23.73 -14.15
C LEU A 64 4.46 -23.58 -13.61
N THR A 65 5.42 -24.32 -14.13
CA THR A 65 6.82 -24.24 -13.70
C THR A 65 7.39 -22.85 -13.99
N VAL A 66 7.22 -22.34 -15.22
CA VAL A 66 7.68 -20.99 -15.58
C VAL A 66 6.98 -19.93 -14.75
N GLY A 67 5.67 -20.04 -14.53
CA GLY A 67 4.90 -19.11 -13.71
C GLY A 67 5.38 -19.06 -12.26
N ILE A 68 5.60 -20.23 -11.63
CA ILE A 68 6.09 -20.32 -10.24
C ILE A 68 7.51 -19.75 -10.12
N LEU A 69 8.40 -20.10 -11.06
CA LEU A 69 9.79 -19.61 -11.03
C LEU A 69 9.85 -18.09 -11.24
N SER A 70 9.09 -17.56 -12.21
CA SER A 70 9.03 -16.12 -12.47
C SER A 70 8.45 -15.35 -11.29
N TRP A 71 7.38 -15.86 -10.68
CA TRP A 71 6.76 -15.24 -9.52
C TRP A 71 7.67 -15.32 -8.29
N GLY A 72 8.30 -16.47 -8.03
CA GLY A 72 9.23 -16.66 -6.91
C GLY A 72 10.46 -15.76 -7.04
N PHE A 73 11.07 -15.68 -8.23
CA PHE A 73 12.19 -14.79 -8.49
C PHE A 73 11.80 -13.31 -8.36
N GLY A 74 10.65 -12.94 -8.91
CA GLY A 74 10.12 -11.57 -8.81
C GLY A 74 9.87 -11.15 -7.35
N ASN A 75 9.26 -12.01 -6.55
CA ASN A 75 9.07 -11.74 -5.11
C ASN A 75 10.39 -11.62 -4.35
N LEU A 76 11.34 -12.53 -4.60
CA LEU A 76 12.64 -12.48 -3.93
C LEU A 76 13.40 -11.18 -4.26
N ALA A 77 13.42 -10.80 -5.54
CA ALA A 77 14.04 -9.56 -5.99
C ALA A 77 13.35 -8.33 -5.37
N TRP A 78 12.01 -8.31 -5.33
CA TRP A 78 11.23 -7.23 -4.75
C TRP A 78 11.48 -7.08 -3.25
N HIS A 79 11.43 -8.17 -2.49
CA HIS A 79 11.74 -8.15 -1.05
C HIS A 79 13.17 -7.68 -0.76
N SER A 80 14.15 -8.12 -1.56
CA SER A 80 15.53 -7.67 -1.40
C SER A 80 15.69 -6.16 -1.66
N PHE A 81 14.87 -5.60 -2.53
CA PHE A 81 14.88 -4.18 -2.85
C PHE A 81 14.19 -3.34 -1.75
N GLU A 82 13.01 -3.74 -1.28
CA GLU A 82 12.26 -3.01 -0.25
C GLU A 82 12.97 -3.01 1.12
N GLN A 83 13.50 -4.14 1.57
CA GLN A 83 14.14 -4.27 2.89
C GLN A 83 15.46 -3.49 3.05
N GLY A 84 16.01 -2.93 1.97
CA GLY A 84 17.23 -2.12 2.00
C GLY A 84 17.00 -0.62 2.15
N THR A 85 15.77 -0.16 1.97
CA THR A 85 15.48 1.28 1.94
C THR A 85 15.23 1.82 3.34
N ARG A 86 16.04 2.77 3.77
CA ARG A 86 15.84 3.50 5.03
C ARG A 86 15.09 4.79 4.78
N LEU A 87 14.49 5.31 5.86
CA LEU A 87 13.91 6.65 5.88
C LEU A 87 14.99 7.64 5.41
N PRO A 88 14.71 8.42 4.34
CA PRO A 88 15.71 9.30 3.75
C PRO A 88 16.05 10.47 4.66
N GLU A 89 17.35 10.80 4.73
CA GLU A 89 17.85 11.98 5.41
C GLU A 89 17.54 13.22 4.58
N MET A 90 16.35 13.79 4.79
CA MET A 90 15.92 15.00 4.08
C MET A 90 14.99 15.86 4.93
N ALA A 91 15.03 17.17 4.69
CA ALA A 91 14.09 18.11 5.27
C ALA A 91 13.00 18.46 4.26
N LEU A 92 11.76 18.36 4.72
CA LEU A 92 10.55 18.88 4.08
C LEU A 92 10.09 20.16 4.78
N ARG A 93 8.97 20.71 4.40
CA ARG A 93 8.37 21.86 5.11
C ARG A 93 7.07 21.44 5.76
N ASP A 94 6.82 21.90 6.97
CA ASP A 94 5.49 21.76 7.57
C ASP A 94 4.48 22.75 6.95
N ASN A 95 3.24 22.66 7.39
CA ASN A 95 2.16 23.54 6.95
C ASN A 95 2.32 25.02 7.41
N GLN A 96 3.40 25.33 8.11
CA GLN A 96 3.77 26.70 8.52
C GLN A 96 5.04 27.17 7.80
N GLY A 97 5.53 26.39 6.83
CA GLY A 97 6.72 26.67 6.05
C GLY A 97 8.04 26.39 6.78
N ARG A 98 8.02 25.84 8.00
CA ARG A 98 9.22 25.53 8.78
C ARG A 98 9.86 24.25 8.25
N PRO A 99 11.21 24.18 8.18
CA PRO A 99 11.88 22.95 7.82
C PRO A 99 11.71 21.91 8.93
N VAL A 100 11.41 20.67 8.53
CA VAL A 100 11.26 19.50 9.41
C VAL A 100 12.06 18.37 8.80
N ALA A 101 12.96 17.78 9.55
CA ALA A 101 13.73 16.63 9.11
C ALA A 101 12.89 15.35 9.27
N LEU A 102 12.89 14.49 8.24
CA LEU A 102 12.13 13.23 8.32
C LEU A 102 12.65 12.30 9.42
N GLU A 103 13.91 12.38 9.76
CA GLU A 103 14.55 11.62 10.83
C GLU A 103 13.96 11.93 12.22
N GLU A 104 13.35 13.10 12.41
CA GLU A 104 12.68 13.48 13.67
C GLU A 104 11.47 12.59 13.97
N TYR A 105 10.92 11.92 12.95
CA TYR A 105 9.81 11.00 13.07
C TYR A 105 10.23 9.54 13.26
N ALA A 106 11.52 9.23 13.29
CA ALA A 106 12.01 7.90 13.59
C ALA A 106 11.78 7.52 15.07
N GLY A 107 11.82 6.21 15.38
CA GLY A 107 11.63 5.71 16.74
C GLY A 107 10.22 5.15 16.99
N GLN A 108 9.31 5.26 16.04
CA GLN A 108 7.98 4.67 16.07
C GLN A 108 7.58 4.22 14.65
N PRO A 109 6.62 3.28 14.51
CA PRO A 109 6.09 2.90 13.20
C PRO A 109 5.52 4.11 12.48
N LEU A 110 5.85 4.24 11.18
CA LEU A 110 5.58 5.43 10.39
C LEU A 110 4.93 5.08 9.05
N VAL A 111 3.85 5.76 8.74
CA VAL A 111 3.17 5.71 7.44
C VAL A 111 3.36 7.03 6.73
N ILE A 112 3.97 7.03 5.56
CA ILE A 112 4.16 8.22 4.73
C ILE A 112 3.29 8.08 3.48
N ASN A 113 2.31 8.96 3.32
CA ASN A 113 1.46 9.01 2.14
C ASN A 113 1.89 10.16 1.23
N LEU A 114 2.29 9.84 0.00
CA LEU A 114 2.58 10.81 -1.06
C LEU A 114 1.29 11.10 -1.82
N TRP A 115 0.84 12.35 -1.82
CA TRP A 115 -0.45 12.72 -2.37
C TRP A 115 -0.48 14.10 -3.01
N ALA A 116 -1.57 14.43 -3.72
CA ALA A 116 -1.86 15.76 -4.22
C ALA A 116 -3.37 16.03 -4.29
N THR A 117 -3.76 17.30 -4.22
CA THR A 117 -5.18 17.68 -4.25
C THR A 117 -5.83 17.47 -5.62
N TRP A 118 -5.05 17.54 -6.70
CA TRP A 118 -5.48 17.29 -8.08
C TRP A 118 -5.58 15.80 -8.44
N CYS A 119 -5.08 14.90 -7.58
CA CYS A 119 -5.04 13.45 -7.82
C CYS A 119 -6.36 12.80 -7.37
N PRO A 120 -7.24 12.31 -8.27
CA PRO A 120 -8.54 11.77 -7.89
C PRO A 120 -8.47 10.56 -6.95
N PRO A 121 -7.60 9.54 -7.15
CA PRO A 121 -7.48 8.43 -6.20
C PRO A 121 -6.96 8.89 -4.83
N CYS A 122 -6.01 9.86 -4.78
CA CYS A 122 -5.55 10.42 -3.50
C CYS A 122 -6.71 11.01 -2.69
N ARG A 123 -7.58 11.78 -3.34
CA ARG A 123 -8.74 12.41 -2.69
C ARG A 123 -9.72 11.40 -2.10
N ARG A 124 -9.87 10.22 -2.73
CA ARG A 124 -10.76 9.16 -2.24
C ARG A 124 -10.21 8.42 -1.04
N GLU A 125 -8.88 8.22 -0.98
CA GLU A 125 -8.25 7.53 0.15
C GLU A 125 -8.04 8.42 1.39
N MET A 126 -8.01 9.76 1.24
CA MET A 126 -7.78 10.68 2.36
C MET A 126 -8.70 10.46 3.57
N PRO A 127 -10.02 10.25 3.42
CA PRO A 127 -10.87 9.93 4.57
C PRO A 127 -10.46 8.63 5.28
N VAL A 128 -10.02 7.61 4.52
CA VAL A 128 -9.55 6.33 5.06
C VAL A 128 -8.30 6.52 5.92
N LEU A 129 -7.35 7.31 5.41
CA LEU A 129 -6.10 7.61 6.11
C LEU A 129 -6.33 8.53 7.33
N ALA A 130 -7.23 9.52 7.23
CA ALA A 130 -7.63 10.36 8.36
C ALA A 130 -8.25 9.55 9.49
N ASP A 131 -9.16 8.66 9.16
CA ASP A 131 -9.77 7.71 10.08
C ASP A 131 -8.73 6.80 10.77
N ALA A 132 -7.75 6.33 10.01
CA ALA A 132 -6.67 5.51 10.55
C ALA A 132 -5.78 6.32 11.48
N GLN A 133 -5.38 7.54 11.10
CA GLN A 133 -4.61 8.44 11.97
C GLN A 133 -5.30 8.67 13.32
N ALA A 134 -6.63 8.84 13.31
CA ALA A 134 -7.40 9.07 14.54
C ALA A 134 -7.50 7.83 15.44
N ARG A 135 -7.40 6.61 14.88
CA ARG A 135 -7.55 5.34 15.61
C ARG A 135 -6.24 4.71 16.06
N GLU A 136 -5.18 4.91 15.29
CA GLU A 136 -3.89 4.24 15.47
C GLU A 136 -2.93 5.13 16.27
N SER A 137 -2.99 5.03 17.60
CA SER A 137 -2.14 5.83 18.50
C SER A 137 -0.66 5.46 18.46
N ASP A 138 -0.34 4.23 18.03
CA ASP A 138 1.01 3.66 18.07
C ASP A 138 1.72 3.78 16.71
N THR A 139 1.08 4.41 15.72
CA THR A 139 1.61 4.59 14.37
C THR A 139 1.48 6.04 13.96
N LEU A 140 2.57 6.64 13.55
CA LEU A 140 2.58 8.01 13.06
C LEU A 140 2.21 8.07 11.57
N PHE A 141 1.38 9.02 11.20
CA PHE A 141 1.03 9.28 9.79
C PHE A 141 1.58 10.63 9.35
N LEU A 142 2.30 10.64 8.22
CA LEU A 142 2.76 11.84 7.53
C LEU A 142 2.07 11.95 6.17
N PHE A 143 1.48 13.08 5.90
CA PHE A 143 0.83 13.38 4.62
C PHE A 143 1.72 14.32 3.81
N VAL A 144 2.52 13.75 2.90
CA VAL A 144 3.51 14.52 2.13
C VAL A 144 2.92 14.93 0.79
N ASN A 145 2.50 16.19 0.71
CA ASN A 145 1.94 16.73 -0.52
C ASN A 145 3.02 17.01 -1.56
N GLN A 146 2.74 16.60 -2.79
CA GLN A 146 3.69 16.67 -3.90
C GLN A 146 3.38 17.87 -4.81
N GLY A 147 4.23 18.89 -4.76
CA GLY A 147 4.25 19.98 -5.73
C GLY A 147 3.28 21.13 -5.50
N GLU A 148 2.46 21.12 -4.45
CA GLU A 148 1.46 22.16 -4.18
C GLU A 148 1.87 23.04 -3.01
N GLY A 149 1.27 24.20 -2.93
CA GLY A 149 1.45 25.15 -1.84
C GLY A 149 0.44 24.98 -0.71
N GLU A 150 0.77 25.51 0.47
CA GLU A 150 -0.06 25.48 1.68
C GLU A 150 -1.51 25.92 1.43
N GLY A 151 -1.70 27.01 0.67
CA GLY A 151 -3.04 27.56 0.42
C GLY A 151 -3.95 26.64 -0.42
N GLU A 152 -3.39 25.79 -1.27
CA GLU A 152 -4.15 24.80 -2.06
C GLU A 152 -4.54 23.61 -1.19
N ILE A 153 -3.61 23.14 -0.38
CA ILE A 153 -3.80 22.04 0.57
C ILE A 153 -4.88 22.41 1.58
N ASN A 154 -4.76 23.55 2.23
CA ASN A 154 -5.69 24.01 3.28
C ASN A 154 -7.11 24.16 2.73
N ARG A 155 -7.28 24.76 1.55
CA ARG A 155 -8.59 24.86 0.89
C ARG A 155 -9.20 23.51 0.56
N PHE A 156 -8.37 22.54 0.16
CA PHE A 156 -8.84 21.17 -0.09
C PHE A 156 -9.31 20.49 1.20
N LEU A 157 -8.52 20.52 2.26
CA LEU A 157 -8.83 19.90 3.55
C LEU A 157 -10.10 20.51 4.17
N GLU A 158 -10.22 21.83 4.15
CA GLU A 158 -11.39 22.56 4.61
C GLU A 158 -12.66 22.15 3.84
N LYS A 159 -12.58 22.14 2.51
CA LYS A 159 -13.69 21.73 1.64
C LYS A 159 -14.09 20.27 1.82
N ALA A 160 -13.12 19.42 2.08
CA ALA A 160 -13.34 17.98 2.31
C ALA A 160 -13.79 17.67 3.76
N GLY A 161 -13.73 18.63 4.67
CA GLY A 161 -14.03 18.44 6.09
C GLY A 161 -13.03 17.52 6.77
N LEU A 162 -11.76 17.50 6.32
CA LEU A 162 -10.71 16.64 6.82
C LEU A 162 -9.78 17.41 7.76
N THR A 163 -9.50 16.83 8.91
CA THR A 163 -8.48 17.30 9.84
C THR A 163 -7.34 16.30 9.84
N LEU A 164 -6.19 16.69 9.31
CA LEU A 164 -4.99 15.87 9.25
C LEU A 164 -3.88 16.49 10.09
N GLU A 165 -3.20 15.69 10.86
CA GLU A 165 -1.95 16.06 11.52
C GLU A 165 -0.76 15.72 10.62
N ASN A 166 0.38 16.39 10.84
CA ASN A 166 1.64 16.12 10.15
C ASN A 166 1.54 16.21 8.61
N VAL A 167 0.91 17.27 8.13
CA VAL A 167 0.91 17.59 6.69
C VAL A 167 2.23 18.27 6.35
N LEU A 168 2.99 17.67 5.43
CA LEU A 168 4.28 18.17 4.96
C LEU A 168 4.20 18.53 3.47
N LEU A 169 5.02 19.48 3.07
CA LEU A 169 5.12 19.99 1.71
C LEU A 169 6.43 19.53 1.07
N ASP A 170 6.33 18.83 -0.03
CA ASP A 170 7.44 18.48 -0.92
C ASP A 170 7.25 19.13 -2.30
N SER A 171 7.47 20.44 -2.36
CA SER A 171 7.23 21.24 -3.57
C SER A 171 8.06 20.79 -4.79
N GLY A 172 9.17 20.04 -4.56
CA GLY A 172 10.03 19.54 -5.62
C GLY A 172 9.81 18.07 -5.96
N GLY A 173 8.92 17.35 -5.25
CA GLY A 173 8.71 15.91 -5.43
C GLY A 173 9.97 15.07 -5.12
N ARG A 174 10.85 15.57 -4.26
CA ARG A 174 12.15 14.97 -3.96
C ARG A 174 12.02 13.64 -3.24
N LEU A 175 11.04 13.53 -2.34
CA LEU A 175 10.80 12.28 -1.61
C LEU A 175 10.34 11.18 -2.56
N GLY A 176 9.38 11.49 -3.45
CA GLY A 176 8.92 10.55 -4.47
C GLY A 176 10.06 10.06 -5.38
N GLN A 177 10.92 10.97 -5.83
CA GLN A 177 12.11 10.62 -6.62
C GLN A 177 13.09 9.75 -5.84
N HIS A 178 13.34 10.06 -4.56
CA HIS A 178 14.26 9.31 -3.70
C HIS A 178 13.80 7.87 -3.46
N VAL A 179 12.51 7.67 -3.21
CA VAL A 179 11.94 6.33 -2.98
C VAL A 179 11.60 5.58 -4.29
N GLY A 180 11.93 6.18 -5.43
CA GLY A 180 11.71 5.56 -6.74
C GLY A 180 10.24 5.50 -7.17
N SER A 181 9.35 6.27 -6.55
CA SER A 181 7.94 6.34 -6.92
C SER A 181 7.50 7.79 -7.15
N THR A 182 7.21 8.13 -8.39
CA THR A 182 6.64 9.43 -8.78
C THR A 182 5.13 9.36 -9.05
N ALA A 183 4.55 8.16 -8.98
CA ALA A 183 3.11 7.96 -9.17
C ALA A 183 2.35 8.21 -7.87
N LEU A 184 1.15 8.77 -7.98
CA LEU A 184 0.28 9.11 -6.85
C LEU A 184 -1.05 8.34 -6.89
N PRO A 185 -1.56 7.95 -5.73
CA PRO A 185 -0.91 7.99 -4.43
C PRO A 185 0.13 6.88 -4.27
N THR A 186 1.13 7.12 -3.43
CA THR A 186 2.06 6.10 -2.96
C THR A 186 2.13 6.17 -1.44
N THR A 187 1.94 5.04 -0.77
CA THR A 187 2.05 4.96 0.69
C THR A 187 3.21 4.05 1.07
N LEU A 188 4.08 4.56 1.93
CA LEU A 188 5.29 3.89 2.41
C LEU A 188 5.10 3.55 3.89
N PHE A 189 5.52 2.38 4.29
CA PHE A 189 5.42 1.88 5.66
C PHE A 189 6.82 1.62 6.20
N TYR A 190 7.19 2.29 7.30
CA TYR A 190 8.48 2.17 7.96
C TYR A 190 8.31 1.67 9.39
N ASN A 191 9.17 0.75 9.82
CA ASN A 191 9.22 0.35 11.22
C ASN A 191 9.91 1.42 12.09
N ALA A 192 9.95 1.20 13.41
CA ALA A 192 10.57 2.12 14.37
C ALA A 192 12.06 2.36 14.11
N ASP A 193 12.78 1.41 13.49
CA ASP A 193 14.18 1.56 13.11
C ASP A 193 14.37 2.39 11.84
N GLY A 194 13.30 2.91 11.25
CA GLY A 194 13.32 3.66 10.00
C GLY A 194 13.60 2.78 8.77
N ARG A 195 13.37 1.46 8.85
CA ARG A 195 13.45 0.55 7.70
C ARG A 195 12.11 0.45 7.01
N GLN A 196 12.09 0.51 5.70
CA GLN A 196 10.89 0.31 4.92
C GLN A 196 10.46 -1.16 4.97
N VAL A 197 9.25 -1.39 5.48
CA VAL A 197 8.61 -2.70 5.61
C VAL A 197 7.84 -3.07 4.34
N SER A 198 7.14 -2.08 3.79
CA SER A 198 6.37 -2.25 2.56
C SER A 198 6.05 -0.91 1.91
N SER A 199 5.57 -0.98 0.67
CA SER A 199 5.00 0.14 -0.06
C SER A 199 3.70 -0.27 -0.73
N HIS A 200 2.81 0.69 -0.93
CA HIS A 200 1.58 0.52 -1.69
C HIS A 200 1.47 1.62 -2.73
N LEU A 201 1.32 1.21 -3.98
CA LEU A 201 1.08 2.10 -5.11
C LEU A 201 -0.39 2.04 -5.49
N GLY A 202 -1.05 3.18 -5.47
CA GLY A 202 -2.47 3.31 -5.77
C GLY A 202 -3.32 3.55 -4.52
N GLU A 203 -4.63 3.61 -4.73
CA GLU A 203 -5.62 3.93 -3.70
C GLU A 203 -5.71 2.85 -2.62
N LEU A 204 -5.65 3.25 -1.35
CA LEU A 204 -5.87 2.37 -0.21
C LEU A 204 -7.36 2.37 0.21
N SER A 205 -7.92 1.18 0.38
CA SER A 205 -9.18 0.97 1.09
C SER A 205 -8.93 0.76 2.60
N HIS A 206 -9.97 0.83 3.42
CA HIS A 206 -9.87 0.48 4.84
C HIS A 206 -9.29 -0.93 5.07
N ALA A 207 -9.66 -1.90 4.22
CA ALA A 207 -9.19 -3.27 4.32
C ALA A 207 -7.70 -3.42 3.92
N SER A 208 -7.27 -2.79 2.82
CA SER A 208 -5.88 -2.85 2.37
C SER A 208 -4.95 -2.08 3.32
N LEU A 209 -5.40 -0.96 3.87
CA LEU A 209 -4.66 -0.22 4.90
C LEU A 209 -4.55 -1.03 6.19
N ALA A 210 -5.65 -1.65 6.68
CA ALA A 210 -5.62 -2.50 7.86
C ALA A 210 -4.59 -3.63 7.73
N ARG A 211 -4.58 -4.32 6.59
CA ARG A 211 -3.58 -5.35 6.29
C ARG A 211 -2.15 -4.82 6.31
N ALA A 212 -1.91 -3.64 5.74
CA ALA A 212 -0.57 -3.05 5.71
C ALA A 212 -0.09 -2.67 7.12
N LEU A 213 -1.00 -2.15 7.96
CA LEU A 213 -0.73 -1.82 9.36
C LEU A 213 -0.51 -3.07 10.22
N GLU A 214 -1.26 -4.17 9.99
CA GLU A 214 -1.00 -5.46 10.64
C GLU A 214 0.43 -5.94 10.36
N LYS A 215 0.84 -5.94 9.09
CA LYS A 215 2.20 -6.31 8.70
C LYS A 215 3.26 -5.42 9.35
N LEU A 216 3.01 -4.10 9.40
CA LEU A 216 3.91 -3.14 10.04
C LEU A 216 4.09 -3.44 11.55
N LYS A 217 3.00 -3.78 12.24
CA LYS A 217 3.01 -4.12 13.68
C LYS A 217 3.70 -5.47 13.96
N GLU A 218 3.51 -6.46 13.08
CA GLU A 218 4.18 -7.77 13.20
C GLU A 218 5.71 -7.62 13.12
N GLU A 219 6.20 -6.78 12.22
CA GLU A 219 7.65 -6.53 12.11
C GLU A 219 8.21 -5.65 13.22
N ALA A 220 7.40 -4.80 13.85
CA ALA A 220 7.80 -4.04 15.02
C ALA A 220 7.91 -4.90 16.30
N ALA A 221 7.31 -6.10 16.31
CA ALA A 221 7.33 -7.02 17.44
C ALA A 221 8.47 -8.04 17.41
N GLN A 222 9.29 -8.05 16.32
CA GLN A 222 10.44 -8.96 16.13
C GLN A 222 11.75 -8.29 16.48
#